data_6ab5e86c345cbb5df3452f785a671ad2
#
_entry.id   6ab5e86c345cbb5df3452f785a671ad2
#
_cell.length_a   1.000
_cell.length_b   1.000
_cell.length_c   1.000
_cell.angle_alpha   90.00
_cell.angle_beta   90.00
_cell.angle_gamma   90.00
#
_symmetry.space_group_name_H-M   'P 1'
#
loop_
_entity.id
_entity.type
_entity.pdbx_description
1 polymer ?
#
loop_
_entity_poly.entity_id
_entity_poly.type
_entity_poly.pdbx_seq_one_letter_code
_entity_poly.pdbx_strand_id
1 'polypeptide(L)'
;MGVCICCPDSDPLPFKKLQAGHFIPGRHNGNLFSEKFVNAQAWKCNAPAFLGGKNGNALAYRRAMIKMYGENAEQEAEAEAKREVIYKVFHYEEMKLEYEKKTQDLLTAMQRGGER
;
A
#
# COMPACT_ATOMS: atom_id res chain seq x y z
N MET A 1 -4.16 7.73 -11.97
CA MET A 1 -4.17 6.28 -12.25
C MET A 1 -2.96 5.62 -11.62
N GLY A 2 -3.10 4.38 -11.22
CA GLY A 2 -2.00 3.65 -10.60
C GLY A 2 -2.02 2.18 -11.02
N VAL A 3 -0.93 1.49 -10.73
CA VAL A 3 -0.75 0.07 -11.08
C VAL A 3 -0.81 -0.77 -9.81
N CYS A 4 -1.55 -1.89 -9.87
CA CYS A 4 -1.57 -2.87 -8.78
C CYS A 4 -0.16 -3.40 -8.51
N ILE A 5 0.27 -3.40 -7.25
CA ILE A 5 1.61 -3.85 -6.86
C ILE A 5 1.87 -5.32 -7.26
N CYS A 6 0.84 -6.14 -7.31
CA CYS A 6 0.94 -7.56 -7.69
C CYS A 6 0.92 -7.79 -9.20
N CYS A 7 0.58 -6.78 -9.98
CA CYS A 7 0.38 -6.88 -11.43
C CYS A 7 1.12 -5.75 -12.16
N PRO A 8 2.47 -5.75 -12.11
CA PRO A 8 3.25 -4.61 -12.64
C PRO A 8 3.12 -4.42 -14.15
N ASP A 9 2.75 -5.47 -14.88
CA ASP A 9 2.59 -5.43 -16.34
C ASP A 9 1.15 -5.17 -16.79
N SER A 10 0.23 -4.95 -15.84
CA SER A 10 -1.17 -4.63 -16.14
C SER A 10 -1.33 -3.16 -16.49
N ASP A 11 -2.41 -2.84 -17.21
CA ASP A 11 -2.79 -1.47 -17.47
C ASP A 11 -3.09 -0.72 -16.18
N PRO A 12 -2.75 0.57 -16.09
CA PRO A 12 -3.10 1.39 -14.93
C PRO A 12 -4.61 1.46 -14.71
N LEU A 13 -5.00 1.51 -13.44
CA LEU A 13 -6.39 1.65 -13.02
C LEU A 13 -6.65 3.03 -12.41
N PRO A 14 -7.90 3.54 -12.50
CA PRO A 14 -8.28 4.72 -11.72
C PRO A 14 -8.02 4.50 -10.23
N PHE A 15 -7.56 5.51 -9.52
CA PHE A 15 -7.25 5.39 -8.09
C PHE A 15 -8.42 4.86 -7.25
N LYS A 16 -9.65 5.20 -7.61
CA LYS A 16 -10.84 4.70 -6.91
C LYS A 16 -11.06 3.19 -7.03
N LYS A 17 -10.39 2.53 -7.98
CA LYS A 17 -10.43 1.08 -8.17
C LYS A 17 -9.26 0.36 -7.51
N LEU A 18 -8.37 1.09 -6.87
CA LEU A 18 -7.24 0.56 -6.13
C LEU A 18 -7.54 0.63 -4.63
N GLN A 19 -7.09 -0.38 -3.91
CA GLN A 19 -7.22 -0.48 -2.47
C GLN A 19 -5.85 -0.42 -1.81
N ALA A 20 -5.81 -0.04 -0.54
CA ALA A 20 -4.59 -0.12 0.24
C ALA A 20 -4.41 -1.58 0.71
N GLY A 21 -3.47 -2.28 0.11
CA GLY A 21 -3.19 -3.68 0.44
C GLY A 21 -1.96 -3.81 1.31
N HIS A 22 -2.11 -4.44 2.48
CA HIS A 22 -0.99 -4.72 3.39
C HIS A 22 -0.24 -5.97 2.94
N PHE A 23 1.09 -5.89 2.88
CA PHE A 23 1.92 -7.04 2.54
C PHE A 23 1.82 -8.12 3.62
N ILE A 24 1.93 -7.74 4.90
CA ILE A 24 1.73 -8.66 6.02
C ILE A 24 0.26 -8.63 6.43
N PRO A 25 -0.48 -9.75 6.31
CA PRO A 25 -1.91 -9.78 6.64
C PRO A 25 -2.15 -9.67 8.14
N GLY A 26 -3.37 -9.35 8.50
CA GLY A 26 -3.79 -9.14 9.87
C GLY A 26 -3.78 -7.66 10.26
N ARG A 27 -4.36 -7.37 11.41
CA ARG A 27 -4.47 -5.99 11.89
C ARG A 27 -3.40 -5.71 12.93
N HIS A 28 -2.33 -5.07 12.49
CA HIS A 28 -1.18 -4.71 13.33
C HIS A 28 -0.96 -3.20 13.31
N ASN A 29 -0.92 -2.57 14.47
CA ASN A 29 -0.64 -1.13 14.54
C ASN A 29 0.73 -0.78 13.99
N GLY A 30 1.72 -1.67 14.14
CA GLY A 30 3.08 -1.43 13.69
C GLY A 30 3.22 -1.22 12.18
N ASN A 31 2.34 -1.84 11.37
CA ASN A 31 2.37 -1.70 9.91
C ASN A 31 1.13 -1.02 9.31
N LEU A 32 0.23 -0.51 10.15
CA LEU A 32 -1.06 0.02 9.71
C LEU A 32 -0.89 1.14 8.68
N PHE A 33 0.11 1.99 8.85
CA PHE A 33 0.40 3.13 7.98
C PHE A 33 1.80 3.04 7.34
N SER A 34 2.28 1.82 7.08
CA SER A 34 3.58 1.61 6.47
C SER A 34 3.60 2.10 5.02
N GLU A 35 4.49 3.03 4.70
CA GLU A 35 4.65 3.52 3.33
C GLU A 35 5.35 2.50 2.42
N LYS A 36 6.19 1.62 2.98
CA LYS A 36 6.87 0.56 2.23
C LYS A 36 5.97 -0.64 1.96
N PHE A 37 5.21 -1.07 2.97
CA PHE A 37 4.55 -2.37 2.95
C PHE A 37 3.01 -2.28 2.90
N VAL A 38 2.48 -1.10 2.63
CA VAL A 38 1.10 -0.88 2.22
C VAL A 38 1.14 -0.26 0.85
N ASN A 39 0.64 -0.97 -0.15
CA ASN A 39 0.71 -0.56 -1.54
C ASN A 39 -0.63 -0.70 -2.24
N ALA A 40 -0.78 -0.01 -3.36
CA ALA A 40 -2.00 -0.09 -4.15
C ALA A 40 -2.21 -1.49 -4.71
N GLN A 41 -3.38 -2.06 -4.48
CA GLN A 41 -3.80 -3.35 -5.04
C GLN A 41 -5.16 -3.25 -5.71
N ALA A 42 -5.31 -3.93 -6.86
CA ALA A 42 -6.61 -4.11 -7.47
C ALA A 42 -7.49 -5.01 -6.58
N TRP A 43 -8.80 -4.81 -6.64
CA TRP A 43 -9.76 -5.59 -5.86
C TRP A 43 -9.55 -7.10 -6.04
N LYS A 44 -9.37 -7.57 -7.27
CA LYS A 44 -9.18 -9.00 -7.57
C LYS A 44 -7.95 -9.62 -6.89
N CYS A 45 -6.93 -8.83 -6.57
CA CYS A 45 -5.76 -9.31 -5.84
C CYS A 45 -5.96 -9.25 -4.32
N ASN A 46 -6.57 -8.18 -3.82
CA ASN A 46 -6.70 -7.90 -2.40
C ASN A 46 -7.89 -8.60 -1.72
N ALA A 47 -9.01 -8.78 -2.44
CA ALA A 47 -10.23 -9.31 -1.86
C ALA A 47 -10.11 -10.79 -1.46
N PRO A 48 -10.94 -11.23 -0.47
CA PRO A 48 -10.97 -12.64 -0.07
C PRO A 48 -11.36 -13.58 -1.21
N ALA A 49 -10.84 -14.81 -1.16
CA ALA A 49 -11.12 -15.83 -2.18
C ALA A 49 -12.61 -16.17 -2.30
N PHE A 50 -13.36 -16.15 -1.19
CA PHE A 50 -14.80 -16.44 -1.22
C PHE A 50 -15.62 -15.37 -1.99
N LEU A 51 -15.05 -14.17 -2.19
CA LEU A 51 -15.63 -13.11 -3.00
C LEU A 51 -15.05 -13.06 -4.42
N GLY A 52 -14.20 -14.01 -4.79
CA GLY A 52 -13.54 -14.06 -6.11
C GLY A 52 -12.17 -13.42 -6.19
N GLY A 53 -11.62 -12.94 -5.08
CA GLY A 53 -10.28 -12.36 -5.02
C GLY A 53 -9.18 -13.37 -4.75
N LYS A 54 -7.95 -12.90 -4.60
CA LYS A 54 -6.76 -13.72 -4.37
C LYS A 54 -6.18 -13.59 -2.96
N ASN A 55 -6.98 -13.20 -1.97
CA ASN A 55 -6.55 -13.06 -0.56
C ASN A 55 -5.28 -12.23 -0.37
N GLY A 56 -5.13 -11.12 -1.10
CA GLY A 56 -3.93 -10.29 -1.04
C GLY A 56 -2.84 -10.70 -2.01
N ASN A 57 -2.98 -11.85 -2.69
CA ASN A 57 -2.03 -12.34 -3.68
C ASN A 57 -0.57 -12.37 -3.16
N ALA A 58 -0.36 -13.06 -2.05
CA ALA A 58 0.88 -13.02 -1.26
C ALA A 58 2.16 -13.30 -2.06
N LEU A 59 2.14 -14.29 -2.96
CA LEU A 59 3.32 -14.64 -3.74
C LEU A 59 3.73 -13.54 -4.71
N ALA A 60 2.78 -12.96 -5.42
CA ALA A 60 3.05 -11.86 -6.35
C ALA A 60 3.46 -10.60 -5.59
N TYR A 61 2.85 -10.33 -4.46
CA TYR A 61 3.21 -9.20 -3.60
C TYR A 61 4.64 -9.35 -3.06
N ARG A 62 5.00 -10.55 -2.59
CA ARG A 62 6.35 -10.86 -2.13
C ARG A 62 7.40 -10.62 -3.20
N ARG A 63 7.15 -11.07 -4.43
CA ARG A 63 8.06 -10.81 -5.56
C ARG A 63 8.28 -9.32 -5.80
N ALA A 64 7.21 -8.54 -5.74
CA ALA A 64 7.29 -7.09 -5.90
C ALA A 64 8.12 -6.45 -4.78
N MET A 65 7.91 -6.85 -3.54
CA MET A 65 8.65 -6.32 -2.40
C MET A 65 10.14 -6.67 -2.45
N ILE A 66 10.48 -7.90 -2.83
CA ILE A 66 11.87 -8.33 -2.99
C ILE A 66 12.55 -7.53 -4.11
N LYS A 67 11.85 -7.33 -5.21
CA LYS A 67 12.38 -6.52 -6.33
C LYS A 67 12.64 -5.07 -5.93
N MET A 68 11.77 -4.48 -5.12
CA MET A 68 11.89 -3.08 -4.70
C MET A 68 12.85 -2.86 -3.53
N TYR A 69 12.89 -3.77 -2.56
CA TYR A 69 13.57 -3.55 -1.28
C TYR A 69 14.61 -4.62 -0.93
N GLY A 70 14.76 -5.67 -1.75
CA GLY A 70 15.76 -6.71 -1.54
C GLY A 70 15.20 -7.98 -0.89
N GLU A 71 16.06 -9.00 -0.78
CA GLU A 71 15.67 -10.34 -0.32
C GLU A 71 15.11 -10.38 1.12
N ASN A 72 15.47 -9.43 1.95
CA ASN A 72 15.03 -9.35 3.35
C ASN A 72 13.73 -8.57 3.54
N ALA A 73 13.03 -8.20 2.47
CA ALA A 73 11.81 -7.39 2.55
C ALA A 73 10.73 -8.01 3.43
N GLU A 74 10.52 -9.31 3.33
CA GLU A 74 9.52 -10.01 4.14
C GLU A 74 9.86 -9.97 5.63
N GLN A 75 11.11 -10.20 5.99
CA GLN A 75 11.59 -10.13 7.37
C GLN A 75 11.47 -8.72 7.93
N GLU A 76 11.80 -7.70 7.14
CA GLU A 76 11.61 -6.30 7.52
C GLU A 76 10.13 -5.97 7.75
N ALA A 77 9.26 -6.43 6.88
CA ALA A 77 7.82 -6.20 6.99
C ALA A 77 7.23 -6.90 8.23
N GLU A 78 7.65 -8.13 8.50
CA GLU A 78 7.23 -8.86 9.70
C GLU A 78 7.71 -8.17 10.98
N ALA A 79 8.95 -7.70 11.00
CA ALA A 79 9.50 -6.96 12.14
C ALA A 79 8.73 -5.66 12.39
N GLU A 80 8.37 -4.94 11.33
CA GLU A 80 7.57 -3.73 11.43
C GLU A 80 6.16 -4.03 11.98
N ALA A 81 5.52 -5.09 11.49
CA ALA A 81 4.19 -5.50 11.95
C ALA A 81 4.16 -5.87 13.43
N LYS A 82 5.26 -6.44 13.95
CA LYS A 82 5.39 -6.85 15.34
C LYS A 82 5.71 -5.71 16.31
N ARG A 83 6.04 -4.51 15.82
CA ARG A 83 6.31 -3.38 16.69
C ARG A 83 5.07 -3.02 17.51
N GLU A 84 5.28 -2.77 18.79
CA GLU A 84 4.22 -2.27 19.64
C GLU A 84 4.04 -0.77 19.41
N VAL A 85 2.89 -0.40 18.83
CA VAL A 85 2.54 0.99 18.56
C VAL A 85 1.15 1.26 19.10
N ILE A 86 1.02 2.29 19.91
CA ILE A 86 -0.27 2.74 20.45
C ILE A 86 -0.58 4.10 19.81
N TYR A 87 -1.69 4.14 19.06
CA TYR A 87 -2.16 5.38 18.46
C TYR A 87 -3.23 6.02 19.35
N LYS A 88 -3.05 7.31 19.62
CA LYS A 88 -4.06 8.16 20.26
C LYS A 88 -4.76 9.02 19.22
N VAL A 89 -5.88 9.62 19.57
CA VAL A 89 -6.68 10.44 18.64
C VAL A 89 -5.82 11.52 17.96
N PHE A 90 -4.97 12.21 18.72
CA PHE A 90 -4.13 13.25 18.12
C PHE A 90 -3.13 12.73 17.08
N HIS A 91 -2.66 11.49 17.22
CA HIS A 91 -1.79 10.86 16.23
C HIS A 91 -2.52 10.69 14.89
N TYR A 92 -3.79 10.25 14.93
CA TYR A 92 -4.59 10.10 13.72
C TYR A 92 -4.87 11.46 13.05
N GLU A 93 -5.12 12.49 13.84
CA GLU A 93 -5.33 13.85 13.34
C GLU A 93 -4.09 14.40 12.65
N GLU A 94 -2.91 14.22 13.25
CA GLU A 94 -1.64 14.62 12.65
C GLU A 94 -1.36 13.87 11.35
N MET A 95 -1.56 12.56 11.34
CA MET A 95 -1.36 11.74 10.14
C MET A 95 -2.33 12.12 9.03
N LYS A 96 -3.58 12.42 9.37
CA LYS A 96 -4.57 12.88 8.40
C LYS A 96 -4.09 14.13 7.68
N LEU A 97 -3.63 15.13 8.43
CA LEU A 97 -3.11 16.37 7.86
C LEU A 97 -1.85 16.12 7.01
N GLU A 98 -0.94 15.28 7.48
CA GLU A 98 0.27 14.93 6.76
C GLU A 98 -0.04 14.27 5.42
N TYR A 99 -0.92 13.28 5.39
CA TYR A 99 -1.25 12.56 4.16
C TYR A 99 -2.15 13.37 3.22
N GLU A 100 -2.99 14.24 3.73
CA GLU A 100 -3.73 15.20 2.91
C GLU A 100 -2.77 16.13 2.17
N LYS A 101 -1.74 16.62 2.85
CA LYS A 101 -0.70 17.46 2.24
C LYS A 101 0.11 16.70 1.20
N LYS A 102 0.57 15.50 1.53
CA LYS A 102 1.31 14.65 0.58
C LYS A 102 0.50 14.36 -0.67
N THR A 103 -0.78 14.05 -0.51
CA THR A 103 -1.70 13.81 -1.63
C THR A 103 -1.84 15.05 -2.50
N GLN A 104 -2.04 16.21 -1.89
CA GLN A 104 -2.17 17.47 -2.62
C GLN A 104 -0.89 17.82 -3.38
N ASP A 105 0.27 17.63 -2.76
CA ASP A 105 1.56 17.88 -3.40
C ASP A 105 1.78 16.97 -4.62
N LEU A 106 1.41 15.69 -4.51
CA LEU A 106 1.49 14.75 -5.64
C LEU A 106 0.54 15.13 -6.77
N LEU A 107 -0.70 15.50 -6.47
CA LEU A 107 -1.68 15.93 -7.47
C LEU A 107 -1.20 17.20 -8.19
N THR A 108 -0.64 18.15 -7.47
CA THR A 108 -0.06 19.36 -8.05
C THR A 108 1.10 19.04 -8.98
N ALA A 109 2.00 18.15 -8.57
CA ALA A 109 3.13 17.71 -9.39
C ALA A 109 2.65 17.00 -10.67
N MET A 110 1.62 16.17 -10.59
CA MET A 110 1.04 15.48 -11.75
C MET A 110 0.41 16.47 -12.72
N GLN A 111 -0.30 17.49 -12.24
CA GLN A 111 -0.87 18.54 -13.08
C GLN A 111 0.22 19.32 -13.83
N ARG A 112 1.29 19.70 -13.14
CA ARG A 112 2.44 20.38 -13.77
C ARG A 112 3.11 19.51 -14.84
N GLY A 113 3.22 18.21 -14.60
CA GLY A 113 3.72 17.27 -15.59
C GLY A 113 2.84 17.15 -16.83
N GLY A 114 1.53 17.27 -16.68
CA GLY A 114 0.55 17.23 -17.77
C GLY A 114 0.46 18.50 -18.61
N GLU A 115 0.97 19.61 -18.14
CA GLU A 115 0.93 20.90 -18.83
C GLU A 115 2.08 21.13 -19.82
N ARG A 116 2.96 20.17 -19.98
CA ARG A 116 4.10 20.26 -20.89
C ARG A 116 3.77 19.89 -22.32
#